data_1ddee88993f2664708af58a44e14361a
#
_entry.id   1ddee88993f2664708af58a44e14361a
#
_cell.length_a   1.000
_cell.length_b   1.000
_cell.length_c   1.000
_cell.angle_alpha   90.00
_cell.angle_beta   90.00
_cell.angle_gamma   90.00
#
_symmetry.space_group_name_H-M   'P 1'
#
loop_
_entity.id
_entity.type
_entity.pdbx_description
1 polymer ?
#
loop_
_entity_poly.entity_id
_entity_poly.type
_entity_poly.pdbx_seq_one_letter_code
_entity_poly.pdbx_strand_id
1 'polypeptide(L)'
;MSKRPNNLPRIGAHTPTSGGMAKRSLGYAETIKAEAIQVFTSNPRGWATPEPNPAADEEFRTKAAAMDIATYVHAPFLINLGSPTEGTYKNSLNSTEYSLRRGKDIGALGVVIHTGSAVDASHVDNAWKQIHDGMMPILEALNEDSPSLLLEPTAGQGQSLVKKDRKSTRLNS
;
A
#
# COMPACT_ATOMS: atom_id res chain seq x y z
N MET A 1 -25.71 -9.73 13.87
CA MET A 1 -24.27 -10.05 13.95
C MET A 1 -23.72 -9.58 15.29
N SER A 2 -23.01 -10.43 16.03
CA SER A 2 -22.36 -10.05 17.29
C SER A 2 -21.31 -8.98 17.00
N LYS A 3 -21.36 -7.84 17.73
CA LYS A 3 -20.31 -6.81 17.61
C LYS A 3 -18.97 -7.43 18.02
N ARG A 4 -17.96 -7.26 17.16
CA ARG A 4 -16.60 -7.70 17.43
C ARG A 4 -16.05 -7.02 18.71
N PRO A 5 -15.31 -7.74 19.57
CA PRO A 5 -14.56 -7.10 20.65
C PRO A 5 -13.53 -6.12 20.07
N ASN A 6 -13.52 -4.86 20.54
CA ASN A 6 -12.69 -3.77 19.98
C ASN A 6 -11.16 -3.97 20.09
N ASN A 7 -10.71 -5.01 20.82
CA ASN A 7 -9.29 -5.25 21.11
C ASN A 7 -8.65 -6.39 20.30
N LEU A 8 -9.40 -7.06 19.43
CA LEU A 8 -8.83 -8.12 18.60
C LEU A 8 -8.36 -7.58 17.24
N PRO A 9 -7.21 -8.05 16.72
CA PRO A 9 -6.75 -7.69 15.37
C PRO A 9 -7.74 -8.22 14.32
N ARG A 10 -7.96 -7.47 13.24
CA ARG A 10 -8.74 -7.93 12.10
C ARG A 10 -7.95 -8.98 11.32
N ILE A 11 -8.62 -10.05 10.93
CA ILE A 11 -8.03 -11.12 10.12
C ILE A 11 -8.56 -10.99 8.70
N GLY A 12 -7.66 -11.08 7.73
CA GLY A 12 -8.03 -10.90 6.34
C GLY A 12 -7.04 -11.49 5.34
N ALA A 13 -7.23 -11.16 4.09
CA ALA A 13 -6.41 -11.66 3.00
C ALA A 13 -6.25 -10.63 1.88
N HIS A 14 -5.25 -10.86 1.02
CA HIS A 14 -5.18 -10.20 -0.27
C HIS A 14 -6.26 -10.77 -1.19
N THR A 15 -7.07 -9.90 -1.80
CA THR A 15 -8.25 -10.30 -2.58
C THR A 15 -8.10 -9.97 -4.06
N PRO A 16 -8.67 -10.78 -4.97
CA PRO A 16 -8.61 -10.51 -6.40
C PRO A 16 -9.48 -9.31 -6.77
N THR A 17 -8.97 -8.45 -7.66
CA THR A 17 -9.67 -7.24 -8.13
C THR A 17 -10.20 -7.38 -9.57
N SER A 18 -9.75 -8.38 -10.31
CA SER A 18 -10.23 -8.64 -11.67
C SER A 18 -11.72 -8.98 -11.65
N GLY A 19 -12.51 -8.22 -12.38
CA GLY A 19 -13.99 -8.31 -12.35
C GLY A 19 -14.66 -7.31 -11.41
N GLY A 20 -13.90 -6.32 -10.89
CA GLY A 20 -14.39 -5.22 -10.07
C GLY A 20 -14.30 -5.48 -8.57
N MET A 21 -13.82 -4.49 -7.84
CA MET A 21 -13.56 -4.61 -6.39
C MET A 21 -14.87 -4.83 -5.60
N ALA A 22 -15.92 -4.07 -5.89
CA ALA A 22 -17.20 -4.17 -5.19
C ALA A 22 -17.89 -5.54 -5.33
N LYS A 23 -17.65 -6.23 -6.44
CA LYS A 23 -18.21 -7.57 -6.69
C LYS A 23 -17.22 -8.67 -6.32
N ARG A 24 -15.99 -8.58 -6.83
CA ARG A 24 -15.04 -9.68 -6.75
C ARG A 24 -14.28 -9.71 -5.43
N SER A 25 -13.73 -8.57 -5.00
CA SER A 25 -12.96 -8.52 -3.76
C SER A 25 -13.85 -8.71 -2.54
N LEU A 26 -14.97 -7.99 -2.46
CA LEU A 26 -15.88 -8.12 -1.33
C LEU A 26 -16.62 -9.46 -1.31
N GLY A 27 -17.02 -9.99 -2.46
CA GLY A 27 -17.63 -11.32 -2.53
C GLY A 27 -16.67 -12.44 -2.10
N TYR A 28 -15.37 -12.31 -2.43
CA TYR A 28 -14.35 -13.23 -1.92
C TYR A 28 -14.16 -13.06 -0.40
N ALA A 29 -14.07 -11.80 0.08
CA ALA A 29 -13.96 -11.51 1.51
C ALA A 29 -15.11 -12.13 2.31
N GLU A 30 -16.34 -12.03 1.82
CA GLU A 30 -17.52 -12.64 2.43
C GLU A 30 -17.40 -14.17 2.48
N THR A 31 -16.96 -14.79 1.40
CA THR A 31 -16.78 -16.25 1.31
C THR A 31 -15.80 -16.77 2.37
N ILE A 32 -14.69 -16.06 2.59
CA ILE A 32 -13.66 -16.46 3.55
C ILE A 32 -13.86 -15.84 4.94
N LYS A 33 -14.93 -15.05 5.13
CA LYS A 33 -15.25 -14.34 6.36
C LYS A 33 -14.13 -13.38 6.80
N ALA A 34 -13.50 -12.72 5.84
CA ALA A 34 -12.44 -11.76 6.11
C ALA A 34 -13.01 -10.49 6.76
N GLU A 35 -12.31 -9.95 7.75
CA GLU A 35 -12.60 -8.67 8.42
C GLU A 35 -11.75 -7.52 7.86
N ALA A 36 -10.70 -7.87 7.10
CA ALA A 36 -9.84 -6.94 6.39
C ALA A 36 -9.46 -7.50 5.01
N ILE A 37 -9.25 -6.62 4.06
CA ILE A 37 -8.74 -7.00 2.73
C ILE A 37 -7.59 -6.11 2.30
N GLN A 38 -6.72 -6.68 1.49
CA GLN A 38 -5.71 -5.94 0.75
C GLN A 38 -5.99 -6.09 -0.75
N VAL A 39 -5.88 -5.00 -1.49
CA VAL A 39 -6.18 -4.95 -2.93
C VAL A 39 -5.07 -4.24 -3.70
N PHE A 40 -4.89 -4.58 -4.97
CA PHE A 40 -4.15 -3.76 -5.92
C PHE A 40 -5.13 -2.82 -6.65
N THR A 41 -4.75 -1.55 -6.79
CA THR A 41 -5.53 -0.55 -7.56
C THR A 41 -5.00 -0.34 -8.98
N SER A 42 -3.88 -1.00 -9.31
CA SER A 42 -3.28 -1.06 -10.65
C SER A 42 -2.62 -2.42 -10.87
N ASN A 43 -2.02 -2.63 -12.05
CA ASN A 43 -1.24 -3.84 -12.30
C ASN A 43 -0.02 -3.91 -11.35
N PRO A 44 0.11 -4.92 -10.47
CA PRO A 44 1.22 -5.01 -9.52
C PRO A 44 2.60 -5.20 -10.18
N ARG A 45 2.62 -5.55 -11.46
CA ARG A 45 3.84 -5.79 -12.26
C ARG A 45 3.99 -4.79 -13.42
N GLY A 46 3.38 -3.62 -13.31
CA GLY A 46 3.43 -2.58 -14.34
C GLY A 46 3.41 -1.18 -13.74
N TRP A 47 3.83 -0.20 -14.52
CA TRP A 47 3.86 1.22 -14.14
C TRP A 47 2.60 1.99 -14.54
N ALA A 48 1.68 1.34 -15.25
CA ALA A 48 0.46 1.99 -15.69
C ALA A 48 -0.40 2.44 -14.50
N THR A 49 -0.88 3.67 -14.58
CA THR A 49 -1.77 4.31 -13.61
C THR A 49 -3.14 4.50 -14.27
N PRO A 50 -4.03 3.49 -14.24
CA PRO A 50 -5.33 3.57 -14.89
C PRO A 50 -6.17 4.74 -14.36
N GLU A 51 -6.98 5.33 -15.24
CA GLU A 51 -7.93 6.34 -14.81
C GLU A 51 -8.92 5.75 -13.79
N PRO A 52 -9.24 6.49 -12.71
CA PRO A 52 -10.20 6.06 -11.72
C PRO A 52 -11.62 5.99 -12.31
N ASN A 53 -12.44 5.11 -11.75
CA ASN A 53 -13.88 5.09 -12.00
C ASN A 53 -14.62 5.50 -10.72
N PRO A 54 -14.98 6.78 -10.55
CA PRO A 54 -15.56 7.28 -9.31
C PRO A 54 -16.84 6.54 -8.86
N ALA A 55 -17.67 6.10 -9.81
CA ALA A 55 -18.88 5.36 -9.48
C ALA A 55 -18.59 3.97 -8.92
N ALA A 56 -17.60 3.27 -9.50
CA ALA A 56 -17.17 1.96 -9.01
C ALA A 56 -16.43 2.08 -7.65
N ASP A 57 -15.68 3.15 -7.45
CA ASP A 57 -14.99 3.44 -6.19
C ASP A 57 -15.98 3.72 -5.05
N GLU A 58 -17.00 4.52 -5.32
CA GLU A 58 -18.08 4.82 -4.36
C GLU A 58 -18.89 3.57 -4.03
N GLU A 59 -19.22 2.76 -5.03
CA GLU A 59 -19.91 1.48 -4.80
C GLU A 59 -19.08 0.56 -3.88
N PHE A 60 -17.79 0.45 -4.15
CA PHE A 60 -16.90 -0.36 -3.33
C PHE A 60 -16.80 0.17 -1.90
N ARG A 61 -16.55 1.47 -1.72
CA ARG A 61 -16.44 2.13 -0.42
C ARG A 61 -17.68 1.94 0.43
N THR A 62 -18.86 2.18 -0.16
CA THR A 62 -20.15 2.03 0.52
C THR A 62 -20.39 0.59 0.96
N LYS A 63 -20.14 -0.39 0.09
CA LYS A 63 -20.31 -1.81 0.40
C LYS A 63 -19.30 -2.29 1.44
N ALA A 64 -18.03 -1.92 1.34
CA ALA A 64 -17.01 -2.29 2.32
C ALA A 64 -17.34 -1.77 3.72
N ALA A 65 -17.82 -0.51 3.82
CA ALA A 65 -18.27 0.08 5.07
C ALA A 65 -19.50 -0.66 5.65
N ALA A 66 -20.50 -0.98 4.82
CA ALA A 66 -21.68 -1.73 5.23
C ALA A 66 -21.35 -3.14 5.73
N MET A 67 -20.29 -3.76 5.21
CA MET A 67 -19.79 -5.08 5.62
C MET A 67 -18.79 -5.01 6.81
N ASP A 68 -18.46 -3.83 7.31
CA ASP A 68 -17.40 -3.58 8.32
C ASP A 68 -16.03 -4.18 7.92
N ILE A 69 -15.67 -4.09 6.63
CA ILE A 69 -14.40 -4.60 6.09
C ILE A 69 -13.38 -3.47 6.05
N ALA A 70 -12.26 -3.64 6.77
CA ALA A 70 -11.11 -2.75 6.67
C ALA A 70 -10.37 -2.98 5.35
N THR A 71 -10.16 -1.92 4.58
CA THR A 71 -9.49 -1.99 3.27
C THR A 71 -8.10 -1.41 3.33
N TYR A 72 -7.14 -2.10 2.71
CA TYR A 72 -5.76 -1.65 2.50
C TYR A 72 -5.40 -1.80 1.02
N VAL A 73 -4.58 -0.90 0.52
CA VAL A 73 -4.00 -0.99 -0.82
C VAL A 73 -2.57 -1.51 -0.71
N HIS A 74 -2.18 -2.44 -1.55
CA HIS A 74 -0.77 -2.72 -1.80
C HIS A 74 -0.34 -2.05 -3.10
N ALA A 75 0.71 -1.25 -3.04
CA ALA A 75 1.28 -0.62 -4.23
C ALA A 75 2.02 -1.63 -5.12
N PRO A 76 2.33 -1.30 -6.39
CA PRO A 76 3.01 -2.23 -7.28
C PRO A 76 4.35 -2.73 -6.75
N PHE A 77 4.66 -4.01 -7.01
CA PHE A 77 5.93 -4.64 -6.60
C PHE A 77 7.17 -4.04 -7.26
N LEU A 78 6.99 -3.29 -8.36
CA LEU A 78 8.10 -2.66 -9.08
C LEU A 78 8.68 -1.45 -8.34
N ILE A 79 7.99 -0.93 -7.33
CA ILE A 79 8.45 0.23 -6.55
C ILE A 79 9.82 -0.07 -5.95
N ASN A 80 10.78 0.78 -6.31
CA ASN A 80 12.12 0.81 -5.74
C ASN A 80 12.56 2.27 -5.57
N LEU A 81 12.25 2.85 -4.44
CA LEU A 81 12.60 4.24 -4.09
C LEU A 81 14.11 4.45 -3.90
N GLY A 82 14.86 3.36 -3.65
CA GLY A 82 16.31 3.38 -3.53
C GLY A 82 17.07 3.09 -4.83
N SER A 83 16.38 3.00 -5.97
CA SER A 83 17.00 2.63 -7.23
C SER A 83 18.00 3.68 -7.72
N PRO A 84 19.22 3.28 -8.17
CA PRO A 84 20.15 4.19 -8.84
C PRO A 84 19.69 4.57 -10.26
N THR A 85 18.69 3.88 -10.81
CA THR A 85 18.15 4.16 -12.13
C THR A 85 17.05 5.22 -12.02
N GLU A 86 17.30 6.39 -12.61
CA GLU A 86 16.40 7.56 -12.54
C GLU A 86 14.96 7.24 -12.97
N GLY A 87 14.78 6.50 -14.08
CA GLY A 87 13.45 6.11 -14.55
C GLY A 87 12.69 5.22 -13.56
N THR A 88 13.38 4.26 -12.94
CA THR A 88 12.78 3.41 -11.90
C THR A 88 12.40 4.25 -10.66
N TYR A 89 13.27 5.15 -10.23
CA TYR A 89 13.02 6.03 -9.10
C TYR A 89 11.80 6.94 -9.35
N LYS A 90 11.75 7.65 -10.48
CA LYS A 90 10.62 8.51 -10.85
C LYS A 90 9.30 7.73 -10.94
N ASN A 91 9.32 6.57 -11.59
CA ASN A 91 8.14 5.71 -11.68
C ASN A 91 7.70 5.21 -10.30
N SER A 92 8.64 4.96 -9.39
CA SER A 92 8.34 4.54 -8.01
C SER A 92 7.63 5.64 -7.23
N LEU A 93 8.07 6.90 -7.32
CA LEU A 93 7.39 8.03 -6.70
C LEU A 93 5.98 8.21 -7.27
N ASN A 94 5.84 8.23 -8.60
CA ASN A 94 4.54 8.36 -9.26
C ASN A 94 3.56 7.24 -8.86
N SER A 95 4.05 5.99 -8.78
CA SER A 95 3.22 4.86 -8.39
C SER A 95 2.83 4.90 -6.90
N THR A 96 3.70 5.42 -6.03
CA THR A 96 3.39 5.62 -4.62
C THR A 96 2.31 6.68 -4.45
N GLU A 97 2.46 7.84 -5.09
CA GLU A 97 1.49 8.92 -5.08
C GLU A 97 0.13 8.48 -5.66
N TYR A 98 0.16 7.79 -6.80
CA TYR A 98 -1.03 7.19 -7.41
C TYR A 98 -1.74 6.24 -6.43
N SER A 99 -0.99 5.34 -5.78
CA SER A 99 -1.56 4.36 -4.86
C SER A 99 -2.21 5.03 -3.64
N LEU A 100 -1.60 6.10 -3.11
CA LEU A 100 -2.16 6.89 -2.01
C LEU A 100 -3.46 7.59 -2.43
N ARG A 101 -3.47 8.23 -3.60
CA ARG A 101 -4.69 8.84 -4.16
C ARG A 101 -5.79 7.81 -4.34
N ARG A 102 -5.49 6.66 -4.97
CA ARG A 102 -6.45 5.58 -5.15
C ARG A 102 -6.93 4.99 -3.83
N GLY A 103 -6.04 4.89 -2.85
CA GLY A 103 -6.40 4.48 -1.49
C GLY A 103 -7.46 5.40 -0.88
N LYS A 104 -7.29 6.73 -1.02
CA LYS A 104 -8.28 7.72 -0.59
C LYS A 104 -9.62 7.53 -1.31
N ASP A 105 -9.60 7.38 -2.64
CA ASP A 105 -10.81 7.24 -3.46
C ASP A 105 -11.69 6.06 -3.03
N ILE A 106 -11.06 4.94 -2.67
CA ILE A 106 -11.75 3.71 -2.26
C ILE A 106 -11.95 3.57 -0.74
N GLY A 107 -11.56 4.58 0.04
CA GLY A 107 -11.70 4.57 1.50
C GLY A 107 -10.77 3.59 2.21
N ALA A 108 -9.57 3.34 1.68
CA ALA A 108 -8.58 2.50 2.33
C ALA A 108 -7.98 3.18 3.56
N LEU A 109 -7.69 2.38 4.60
CA LEU A 109 -7.05 2.85 5.83
C LEU A 109 -5.54 3.07 5.66
N GLY A 110 -4.92 2.34 4.75
CA GLY A 110 -3.49 2.45 4.50
C GLY A 110 -3.08 1.91 3.14
N VAL A 111 -1.89 2.35 2.71
CA VAL A 111 -1.22 1.92 1.48
C VAL A 111 0.12 1.31 1.85
N VAL A 112 0.30 0.04 1.54
CA VAL A 112 1.52 -0.72 1.80
C VAL A 112 2.48 -0.56 0.62
N ILE A 113 3.73 -0.20 0.92
CA ILE A 113 4.81 -0.14 -0.07
C ILE A 113 6.07 -0.84 0.44
N HIS A 114 6.85 -1.40 -0.47
CA HIS A 114 8.25 -1.74 -0.23
C HIS A 114 9.12 -0.53 -0.58
N THR A 115 10.11 -0.21 0.27
CA THR A 115 11.05 0.88 -0.03
C THR A 115 12.02 0.53 -1.14
N GLY A 116 12.20 -0.77 -1.40
CA GLY A 116 13.11 -1.27 -2.40
C GLY A 116 14.55 -1.48 -1.90
N SER A 117 15.50 -1.33 -2.81
CA SER A 117 16.92 -1.62 -2.61
C SER A 117 17.78 -0.54 -3.24
N ALA A 118 18.93 -0.27 -2.65
CA ALA A 118 19.97 0.55 -3.27
C ALA A 118 20.65 -0.15 -4.47
N VAL A 119 20.40 -1.45 -4.67
CA VAL A 119 20.97 -2.30 -5.72
C VAL A 119 22.48 -2.51 -5.52
N ASP A 120 23.23 -1.45 -5.36
CA ASP A 120 24.69 -1.47 -5.12
C ASP A 120 25.03 -0.91 -3.75
N ALA A 121 26.06 -1.49 -3.10
CA ALA A 121 26.50 -1.06 -1.78
C ALA A 121 27.03 0.39 -1.76
N SER A 122 27.65 0.85 -2.84
CA SER A 122 28.15 2.23 -2.97
C SER A 122 27.03 3.26 -3.11
N HIS A 123 25.80 2.84 -3.41
CA HIS A 123 24.63 3.72 -3.58
C HIS A 123 23.79 3.89 -2.32
N VAL A 124 24.05 3.15 -1.24
CA VAL A 124 23.18 3.11 -0.06
C VAL A 124 22.91 4.49 0.53
N ASP A 125 23.94 5.30 0.75
CA ASP A 125 23.80 6.65 1.33
C ASP A 125 22.99 7.57 0.40
N ASN A 126 23.26 7.51 -0.90
CA ASN A 126 22.49 8.26 -1.90
C ASN A 126 21.03 7.78 -1.97
N ALA A 127 20.79 6.47 -1.84
CA ALA A 127 19.45 5.90 -1.84
C ALA A 127 18.60 6.45 -0.67
N TRP A 128 19.18 6.55 0.54
CA TRP A 128 18.47 7.13 1.67
C TRP A 128 18.14 8.61 1.46
N LYS A 129 19.10 9.37 0.92
CA LYS A 129 18.89 10.79 0.60
C LYS A 129 17.78 10.95 -0.43
N GLN A 130 17.82 10.20 -1.53
CA GLN A 130 16.81 10.31 -2.59
C GLN A 130 15.42 9.87 -2.13
N ILE A 131 15.32 8.86 -1.25
CA ILE A 131 14.05 8.46 -0.64
C ILE A 131 13.49 9.62 0.18
N HIS A 132 14.31 10.20 1.05
CA HIS A 132 13.90 11.35 1.85
C HIS A 132 13.41 12.49 0.95
N ASP A 133 14.23 12.93 0.01
CA ASP A 133 13.92 14.08 -0.84
C ASP A 133 12.68 13.85 -1.73
N GLY A 134 12.47 12.64 -2.21
CA GLY A 134 11.30 12.32 -3.04
C GLY A 134 10.03 12.04 -2.25
N MET A 135 10.15 11.46 -1.05
CA MET A 135 8.96 11.11 -0.26
C MET A 135 8.43 12.28 0.58
N MET A 136 9.30 13.21 1.01
CA MET A 136 8.86 14.34 1.83
C MET A 136 7.72 15.14 1.18
N PRO A 137 7.80 15.57 -0.10
CA PRO A 137 6.69 16.28 -0.73
C PRO A 137 5.39 15.49 -0.77
N ILE A 138 5.47 14.15 -0.98
CA ILE A 138 4.29 13.27 -0.97
C ILE A 138 3.67 13.21 0.43
N LEU A 139 4.51 13.07 1.47
CA LEU A 139 4.04 12.99 2.85
C LEU A 139 3.44 14.31 3.34
N GLU A 140 4.03 15.45 2.98
CA GLU A 140 3.54 16.79 3.33
C GLU A 140 2.19 17.10 2.66
N ALA A 141 1.89 16.48 1.52
CA ALA A 141 0.61 16.62 0.84
C ALA A 141 -0.51 15.75 1.46
N LEU A 142 -0.20 14.82 2.37
CA LEU A 142 -1.19 14.01 3.05
C LEU A 142 -1.93 14.83 4.13
N ASN A 143 -3.19 14.49 4.36
CA ASN A 143 -4.05 15.11 5.36
C ASN A 143 -4.86 14.05 6.11
N GLU A 144 -5.76 14.48 7.00
CA GLU A 144 -6.59 13.59 7.83
C GLU A 144 -7.45 12.60 7.04
N ASP A 145 -7.82 12.96 5.81
CA ASP A 145 -8.60 12.08 4.91
C ASP A 145 -7.71 11.12 4.09
N SER A 146 -6.41 11.22 4.21
CA SER A 146 -5.48 10.40 3.44
C SER A 146 -5.24 9.05 4.12
N PRO A 147 -5.08 7.96 3.35
CA PRO A 147 -4.67 6.68 3.93
C PRO A 147 -3.26 6.79 4.52
N SER A 148 -2.99 6.04 5.58
CA SER A 148 -1.65 5.94 6.14
C SER A 148 -0.68 5.29 5.15
N LEU A 149 0.54 5.81 5.03
CA LEU A 149 1.60 5.11 4.32
C LEU A 149 2.22 4.05 5.24
N LEU A 150 2.21 2.81 4.80
CA LEU A 150 2.70 1.65 5.55
C LEU A 150 3.94 1.07 4.86
N LEU A 151 5.07 1.08 5.56
CA LEU A 151 6.33 0.52 5.04
C LEU A 151 6.40 -0.97 5.38
N GLU A 152 6.47 -1.82 4.37
CA GLU A 152 6.66 -3.27 4.56
C GLU A 152 8.14 -3.63 4.49
N PRO A 153 8.71 -4.19 5.58
CA PRO A 153 10.07 -4.69 5.58
C PRO A 153 10.22 -5.89 4.63
N THR A 154 11.31 -5.91 3.87
CA THR A 154 11.66 -7.04 3.01
C THR A 154 12.47 -8.09 3.75
N ALA A 155 12.64 -9.28 3.16
CA ALA A 155 13.45 -10.37 3.73
C ALA A 155 14.93 -10.06 3.88
N GLY A 156 15.39 -8.90 3.40
CA GLY A 156 16.77 -8.43 3.57
C GLY A 156 17.76 -9.00 2.57
N GLN A 157 17.30 -9.36 1.37
CA GLN A 157 18.19 -9.79 0.29
C GLN A 157 18.97 -8.60 -0.29
N GLY A 158 20.25 -8.82 -0.57
CA GLY A 158 21.13 -7.83 -1.19
C GLY A 158 21.20 -6.52 -0.40
N GLN A 159 21.05 -5.39 -1.11
CA GLN A 159 21.07 -4.03 -0.56
C GLN A 159 19.63 -3.51 -0.26
N SER A 160 18.75 -4.38 0.20
CA SER A 160 17.44 -3.99 0.69
C SER A 160 17.54 -2.94 1.80
N LEU A 161 16.80 -1.84 1.69
CA LEU A 161 16.93 -0.67 2.57
C LEU A 161 16.17 -0.83 3.88
N VAL A 162 15.00 -1.44 3.85
CA VAL A 162 14.23 -1.76 5.06
C VAL A 162 14.26 -3.25 5.28
N LYS A 163 15.11 -3.67 6.21
CA LYS A 163 15.26 -5.06 6.64
C LYS A 163 14.59 -5.23 8.00
N LYS A 164 14.16 -6.46 8.31
CA LYS A 164 13.70 -6.80 9.65
C LYS A 164 14.86 -6.61 10.64
N ASP A 165 14.91 -5.47 11.32
CA ASP A 165 15.84 -5.23 12.41
C ASP A 165 15.17 -5.58 13.73
N ARG A 166 15.88 -6.32 14.60
CA ARG A 166 15.44 -6.60 15.98
C ARG A 166 15.28 -5.33 16.84
N LYS A 167 15.82 -4.19 16.39
CA LYS A 167 15.70 -2.90 17.09
C LYS A 167 14.41 -2.17 16.77
N SER A 168 13.76 -2.42 15.63
CA SER A 168 12.52 -1.76 15.25
C SER A 168 11.30 -2.20 16.08
N THR A 169 11.40 -3.31 16.80
CA THR A 169 10.36 -3.81 17.72
C THR A 169 10.34 -3.12 19.08
N ARG A 170 11.27 -2.19 19.36
CA ARG A 170 11.36 -1.51 20.67
C ARG A 170 10.84 -0.07 20.69
N LEU A 171 10.27 0.44 19.61
CA LEU A 171 9.78 1.83 19.55
C LEU A 171 8.29 1.99 19.89
N ASN A 172 7.61 0.91 20.29
CA ASN A 172 6.20 0.92 20.72
C ASN A 172 6.04 0.36 22.16
N SER A 173 6.82 0.87 23.09
CA SER A 173 6.57 0.66 24.52
C SER A 173 6.66 1.97 25.26
#